data_773bfd8ec1fb7fec7264801b89892afa
#
_entry.id   773bfd8ec1fb7fec7264801b89892afa
#
_cell.length_a   1.000
_cell.length_b   1.000
_cell.length_c   1.000
_cell.angle_alpha   90.00
_cell.angle_beta   90.00
_cell.angle_gamma   90.00
#
_symmetry.space_group_name_H-M   'P 1'
#
loop_
_entity.id
_entity.type
_entity.pdbx_description
1 polymer ?
#
loop_
_entity_poly.entity_id
_entity_poly.type
_entity_poly.pdbx_seq_one_letter_code
_entity_poly.pdbx_strand_id
1 'polypeptide(L)'
;MKTFSQLKKLLLIINPVSGRRTSLRFLPDIIRIFSEGDYAVTVFPTGKSGDATQFAQLYGNEFDLIVCIGGDGTLNEVITGIIRGDCYTPLGYIPAGSTNDFAACHGISSDMLEAAQNIISGKPKKIDIGKFGDQYFSYVAAFGAFSWLSYTTXXXXXXXXXAAEPQKYARTFGISA
;
A
#
# COMPACT_ATOMS: atom_id res chain seq x y z
N MET A 1 7.51 -26.15 16.89
CA MET A 1 6.36 -25.36 16.48
C MET A 1 6.24 -24.15 17.41
N LYS A 2 6.24 -22.93 16.86
CA LYS A 2 6.12 -21.72 17.68
C LYS A 2 4.70 -21.61 18.24
N THR A 3 4.58 -21.08 19.44
CA THR A 3 3.25 -20.74 19.99
C THR A 3 2.72 -19.48 19.31
N PHE A 4 1.41 -19.28 19.33
CA PHE A 4 0.77 -18.13 18.70
C PHE A 4 1.35 -16.79 19.21
N SER A 5 1.72 -16.74 20.49
CA SER A 5 2.33 -15.56 21.11
C SER A 5 3.75 -15.25 20.62
N GLN A 6 4.38 -16.19 19.93
CA GLN A 6 5.73 -16.03 19.36
C GLN A 6 5.72 -15.60 17.89
N LEU A 7 4.54 -15.57 17.26
CA LEU A 7 4.40 -15.14 15.87
C LEU A 7 4.34 -13.63 15.78
N LYS A 8 4.93 -13.07 14.74
CA LYS A 8 4.77 -11.66 14.40
C LYS A 8 3.36 -11.43 13.86
N LYS A 9 2.79 -10.27 14.14
CA LYS A 9 1.44 -9.93 13.68
C LYS A 9 1.51 -9.24 12.31
N LEU A 10 0.72 -9.71 11.36
CA LEU A 10 0.66 -9.11 10.02
C LEU A 10 -0.77 -8.66 9.72
N LEU A 11 -0.90 -7.38 9.33
CA LEU A 11 -2.16 -6.80 8.84
C LEU A 11 -2.15 -6.84 7.32
N LEU A 12 -3.02 -7.67 6.73
CA LEU A 12 -3.15 -7.82 5.28
C LEU A 12 -4.39 -7.04 4.81
N ILE A 13 -4.18 -5.89 4.20
CA ILE A 13 -5.26 -5.07 3.64
C ILE A 13 -5.38 -5.42 2.16
N ILE A 14 -6.51 -5.96 1.76
CA ILE A 14 -6.72 -6.44 0.38
C ILE A 14 -7.93 -5.75 -0.27
N ASN A 15 -7.72 -5.24 -1.48
CA ASN A 15 -8.82 -4.77 -2.33
C ASN A 15 -9.27 -5.94 -3.22
N PRO A 16 -10.42 -6.57 -2.90
CA PRO A 16 -10.84 -7.79 -3.60
C PRO A 16 -11.30 -7.55 -5.04
N VAL A 17 -11.56 -6.28 -5.40
CA VAL A 17 -12.00 -5.95 -6.77
C VAL A 17 -10.89 -5.32 -7.62
N SER A 18 -9.65 -5.21 -7.09
CA SER A 18 -8.55 -4.63 -7.84
C SER A 18 -8.17 -5.50 -9.06
N GLY A 19 -7.77 -4.83 -10.12
CA GLY A 19 -7.41 -5.46 -11.39
C GLY A 19 -8.56 -6.31 -11.92
N ARG A 20 -8.27 -7.54 -12.31
CA ARG A 20 -9.27 -8.49 -12.81
C ARG A 20 -9.78 -9.45 -11.71
N ARG A 21 -9.79 -8.98 -10.45
CA ARG A 21 -10.19 -9.78 -9.26
C ARG A 21 -9.28 -11.00 -9.03
N THR A 22 -8.03 -10.93 -9.51
CA THR A 22 -7.09 -12.03 -9.37
C THR A 22 -6.55 -12.16 -7.95
N SER A 23 -6.59 -11.07 -7.18
CA SER A 23 -6.03 -11.04 -5.81
C SER A 23 -6.66 -12.11 -4.89
N LEU A 24 -7.96 -12.35 -5.02
CA LEU A 24 -8.65 -13.35 -4.20
C LEU A 24 -8.21 -14.79 -4.52
N ARG A 25 -7.86 -15.06 -5.78
CA ARG A 25 -7.40 -16.38 -6.20
C ARG A 25 -6.09 -16.78 -5.52
N PHE A 26 -5.19 -15.83 -5.36
CA PHE A 26 -3.86 -16.07 -4.77
C PHE A 26 -3.82 -15.88 -3.25
N LEU A 27 -4.93 -15.40 -2.65
CA LEU A 27 -4.95 -15.09 -1.22
C LEU A 27 -4.58 -16.28 -0.33
N PRO A 28 -5.07 -17.52 -0.57
CA PRO A 28 -4.66 -18.65 0.29
C PRO A 28 -3.16 -18.93 0.23
N ASP A 29 -2.55 -18.85 -0.95
CA ASP A 29 -1.11 -19.07 -1.10
C ASP A 29 -0.30 -17.95 -0.44
N ILE A 30 -0.76 -16.71 -0.58
CA ILE A 30 -0.12 -15.55 0.08
C ILE A 30 -0.16 -15.72 1.60
N ILE A 31 -1.32 -16.10 2.16
CA ILE A 31 -1.45 -16.36 3.60
C ILE A 31 -0.48 -17.47 4.02
N ARG A 32 -0.40 -18.56 3.23
CA ARG A 32 0.52 -19.67 3.52
C ARG A 32 1.98 -19.18 3.55
N ILE A 33 2.40 -18.38 2.56
CA ILE A 33 3.76 -17.81 2.49
C ILE A 33 4.07 -17.03 3.77
N PHE A 34 3.19 -16.12 4.20
CA PHE A 34 3.41 -15.33 5.40
C PHE A 34 3.38 -16.19 6.67
N SER A 35 2.50 -17.21 6.72
CA SER A 35 2.44 -18.13 7.88
C SER A 35 3.73 -18.95 8.00
N GLU A 36 4.30 -19.40 6.87
CA GLU A 36 5.60 -20.08 6.84
C GLU A 36 6.74 -19.13 7.25
N GLY A 37 6.55 -17.81 7.07
CA GLY A 37 7.48 -16.77 7.52
C GLY A 37 7.26 -16.32 8.98
N ASP A 38 6.56 -17.12 9.78
CA ASP A 38 6.30 -16.86 11.20
C ASP A 38 5.37 -15.65 11.47
N TYR A 39 4.43 -15.38 10.57
CA TYR A 39 3.42 -14.33 10.79
C TYR A 39 2.04 -14.91 11.08
N ALA A 40 1.37 -14.31 12.07
CA ALA A 40 -0.07 -14.49 12.30
C ALA A 40 -0.79 -13.44 11.43
N VAL A 41 -1.50 -13.89 10.39
CA VAL A 41 -2.09 -13.01 9.37
C VAL A 41 -3.52 -12.64 9.73
N THR A 42 -3.80 -11.34 9.84
CA THR A 42 -5.14 -10.78 9.97
C THR A 42 -5.50 -10.11 8.64
N VAL A 43 -6.62 -10.51 8.03
CA VAL A 43 -7.03 -10.03 6.70
C VAL A 43 -8.16 -9.02 6.83
N PHE A 44 -7.99 -7.84 6.23
CA PHE A 44 -9.02 -6.80 6.11
C PHE A 44 -9.35 -6.56 4.64
N PRO A 45 -10.46 -7.10 4.12
CA PRO A 45 -10.90 -6.78 2.76
C PRO A 45 -11.58 -5.41 2.73
N THR A 46 -11.22 -4.59 1.74
CA THR A 46 -11.89 -3.29 1.54
C THR A 46 -13.22 -3.50 0.84
N GLY A 47 -14.25 -2.76 1.24
CA GLY A 47 -15.56 -2.75 0.61
C GLY A 47 -15.84 -1.49 -0.19
N LYS A 48 -15.15 -0.38 0.14
CA LYS A 48 -15.34 0.91 -0.51
C LYS A 48 -14.06 1.76 -0.39
N SER A 49 -14.03 2.86 -1.13
CA SER A 49 -12.92 3.82 -1.03
C SER A 49 -12.83 4.38 0.40
N GLY A 50 -11.62 4.52 0.88
CA GLY A 50 -11.31 5.02 2.22
C GLY A 50 -11.16 3.93 3.28
N ASP A 51 -11.65 2.71 3.02
CA ASP A 51 -11.52 1.60 3.98
C ASP A 51 -10.06 1.28 4.27
N ALA A 52 -9.21 1.24 3.24
CA ALA A 52 -7.79 0.94 3.41
C ALA A 52 -7.10 2.00 4.25
N THR A 53 -7.48 3.29 4.07
CA THR A 53 -7.00 4.39 4.91
C THR A 53 -7.41 4.16 6.37
N GLN A 54 -8.69 3.84 6.59
CA GLN A 54 -9.22 3.66 7.93
C GLN A 54 -8.55 2.47 8.64
N PHE A 55 -8.41 1.33 7.95
CA PHE A 55 -7.78 0.14 8.54
C PHE A 55 -6.32 0.41 8.92
N ALA A 56 -5.56 1.03 8.02
CA ALA A 56 -4.15 1.35 8.29
C ALA A 56 -4.02 2.38 9.43
N GLN A 57 -4.89 3.40 9.45
CA GLN A 57 -4.87 4.45 10.47
C GLN A 57 -5.19 3.92 11.87
N LEU A 58 -6.24 3.11 11.97
CA LEU A 58 -6.73 2.66 13.29
C LEU A 58 -5.92 1.51 13.87
N TYR A 59 -5.46 0.59 13.02
CA TYR A 59 -4.90 -0.67 13.48
C TYR A 59 -3.41 -0.86 13.16
N GLY A 60 -2.83 0.00 12.30
CA GLY A 60 -1.47 -0.20 11.81
C GLY A 60 -0.42 -0.40 12.91
N ASN A 61 -0.53 0.35 14.00
CA ASN A 61 0.42 0.26 15.12
C ASN A 61 0.28 -1.01 15.97
N GLU A 62 -0.77 -1.81 15.77
CA GLU A 62 -0.97 -3.07 16.50
C GLU A 62 -0.26 -4.26 15.85
N PHE A 63 0.37 -4.04 14.70
CA PHE A 63 0.98 -5.08 13.87
C PHE A 63 2.48 -4.83 13.64
N ASP A 64 3.22 -5.89 13.36
CA ASP A 64 4.66 -5.83 13.07
C ASP A 64 4.91 -5.57 11.57
N LEU A 65 3.91 -5.83 10.73
CA LEU A 65 3.99 -5.63 9.29
C LEU A 65 2.58 -5.34 8.74
N ILE A 66 2.47 -4.33 7.89
CA ILE A 66 1.26 -4.08 7.08
C ILE A 66 1.57 -4.55 5.67
N VAL A 67 0.67 -5.30 5.04
CA VAL A 67 0.79 -5.69 3.63
C VAL A 67 -0.45 -5.21 2.89
N CYS A 68 -0.20 -4.48 1.80
CA CYS A 68 -1.25 -4.00 0.89
C CYS A 68 -1.32 -4.88 -0.35
N ILE A 69 -2.47 -5.48 -0.63
CA ILE A 69 -2.75 -6.17 -1.90
C ILE A 69 -3.77 -5.33 -2.68
N GLY A 70 -3.31 -4.69 -3.76
CA GLY A 70 -4.19 -3.81 -4.54
C GLY A 70 -3.45 -3.11 -5.66
N GLY A 71 -4.09 -2.13 -6.27
CA GLY A 71 -3.44 -1.22 -7.22
C GLY A 71 -2.89 0.02 -6.52
N ASP A 72 -2.36 0.96 -7.33
CA ASP A 72 -1.75 2.20 -6.84
C ASP A 72 -2.70 3.03 -5.95
N GLY A 73 -4.00 3.03 -6.27
CA GLY A 73 -5.02 3.72 -5.46
C GLY A 73 -5.15 3.12 -4.06
N THR A 74 -5.19 1.78 -3.96
CA THR A 74 -5.27 1.10 -2.66
C THR A 74 -3.99 1.34 -1.85
N LEU A 75 -2.83 1.26 -2.51
CA LEU A 75 -1.54 1.55 -1.88
C LEU A 75 -1.53 2.97 -1.32
N ASN A 76 -2.00 3.94 -2.09
CA ASN A 76 -2.05 5.34 -1.67
C ASN A 76 -2.97 5.55 -0.46
N GLU A 77 -4.10 4.83 -0.42
CA GLU A 77 -4.98 4.84 0.75
C GLU A 77 -4.28 4.29 1.99
N VAL A 78 -3.57 3.15 1.86
CA VAL A 78 -2.82 2.56 2.99
C VAL A 78 -1.76 3.53 3.50
N ILE A 79 -0.96 4.13 2.58
CA ILE A 79 0.08 5.11 2.94
C ILE A 79 -0.55 6.30 3.67
N THR A 80 -1.68 6.81 3.17
CA THR A 80 -2.40 7.91 3.82
C THR A 80 -2.82 7.53 5.24
N GLY A 81 -3.32 6.31 5.43
CA GLY A 81 -3.71 5.81 6.74
C GLY A 81 -2.52 5.69 7.70
N ILE A 82 -1.40 5.15 7.22
CA ILE A 82 -0.15 5.03 7.97
C ILE A 82 0.30 6.41 8.46
N ILE A 83 0.27 7.41 7.58
CA ILE A 83 0.71 8.77 7.92
C ILE A 83 -0.26 9.41 8.94
N ARG A 84 -1.57 9.32 8.70
CA ARG A 84 -2.59 9.91 9.57
C ARG A 84 -2.63 9.24 10.95
N GLY A 85 -2.33 7.94 11.01
CA GLY A 85 -2.28 7.17 12.26
C GLY A 85 -0.96 7.28 13.00
N ASP A 86 -0.03 8.09 12.51
CA ASP A 86 1.34 8.19 13.06
C ASP A 86 1.98 6.81 13.23
N CYS A 87 1.78 5.96 12.22
CA CYS A 87 2.18 4.55 12.26
C CYS A 87 3.60 4.38 11.73
N TYR A 88 4.41 3.60 12.42
CA TYR A 88 5.81 3.31 12.05
C TYR A 88 6.02 1.88 11.56
N THR A 89 4.95 1.10 11.48
CA THR A 89 5.00 -0.29 11.00
C THR A 89 5.44 -0.34 9.54
N PRO A 90 6.40 -1.21 9.19
CA PRO A 90 6.80 -1.39 7.79
C PRO A 90 5.63 -1.79 6.90
N LEU A 91 5.70 -1.38 5.63
CA LEU A 91 4.67 -1.67 4.63
C LEU A 91 5.24 -2.58 3.54
N GLY A 92 4.58 -3.70 3.28
CA GLY A 92 4.81 -4.54 2.10
C GLY A 92 3.76 -4.24 1.04
N TYR A 93 4.12 -4.34 -0.23
CA TYR A 93 3.19 -4.10 -1.32
C TYR A 93 3.18 -5.28 -2.30
N ILE A 94 2.00 -5.83 -2.54
CA ILE A 94 1.74 -6.87 -3.54
C ILE A 94 0.85 -6.25 -4.61
N PRO A 95 1.40 -5.96 -5.81
CA PRO A 95 0.63 -5.27 -6.85
C PRO A 95 -0.44 -6.18 -7.45
N ALA A 96 -1.68 -5.71 -7.42
CA ALA A 96 -2.83 -6.44 -7.95
C ALA A 96 -3.75 -5.55 -8.79
N GLY A 97 -3.29 -4.36 -9.15
CA GLY A 97 -4.02 -3.43 -10.03
C GLY A 97 -3.72 -3.66 -11.49
N SER A 98 -4.26 -2.77 -12.34
CA SER A 98 -4.09 -2.87 -13.79
C SER A 98 -2.75 -2.31 -14.26
N THR A 99 -2.26 -1.23 -13.64
CA THR A 99 -1.05 -0.51 -14.07
C THR A 99 0.12 -0.79 -13.13
N ASN A 100 -0.09 -0.56 -11.81
CA ASN A 100 0.91 -0.79 -10.76
C ASN A 100 2.21 -0.01 -11.02
N ASP A 101 2.07 1.27 -11.33
CA ASP A 101 3.20 2.15 -11.67
C ASP A 101 4.22 2.22 -10.53
N PHE A 102 3.75 2.27 -9.29
CA PHE A 102 4.63 2.26 -8.12
C PHE A 102 5.52 1.02 -8.10
N ALA A 103 4.93 -0.16 -8.35
CA ALA A 103 5.68 -1.42 -8.35
C ALA A 103 6.75 -1.42 -9.45
N ALA A 104 6.39 -0.96 -10.66
CA ALA A 104 7.32 -0.87 -11.79
C ALA A 104 8.51 0.06 -11.45
N CYS A 105 8.26 1.22 -10.84
CA CYS A 105 9.30 2.18 -10.49
C CYS A 105 10.25 1.68 -9.41
N HIS A 106 9.77 0.82 -8.50
CA HIS A 106 10.57 0.33 -7.38
C HIS A 106 11.10 -1.08 -7.58
N GLY A 107 10.87 -1.70 -8.75
CA GLY A 107 11.34 -3.04 -9.06
C GLY A 107 10.62 -4.14 -8.26
N ILE A 108 9.36 -3.88 -7.87
CA ILE A 108 8.54 -4.88 -7.16
C ILE A 108 7.95 -5.83 -8.20
N SER A 109 8.05 -7.13 -7.96
CA SER A 109 7.56 -8.14 -8.89
C SER A 109 6.05 -8.00 -9.13
N SER A 110 5.63 -8.14 -10.39
CA SER A 110 4.22 -8.22 -10.74
C SER A 110 3.59 -9.59 -10.43
N ASP A 111 4.43 -10.60 -10.16
CA ASP A 111 3.96 -11.89 -9.65
C ASP A 111 3.67 -11.74 -8.16
N MET A 112 2.41 -12.00 -7.79
CA MET A 112 1.93 -11.76 -6.43
C MET A 112 2.60 -12.68 -5.39
N LEU A 113 2.92 -13.92 -5.79
CA LEU A 113 3.55 -14.88 -4.88
C LEU A 113 5.02 -14.54 -4.68
N GLU A 114 5.70 -14.15 -5.77
CA GLU A 114 7.08 -13.68 -5.69
C GLU A 114 7.17 -12.39 -4.85
N ALA A 115 6.24 -11.45 -5.04
CA ALA A 115 6.18 -10.23 -4.23
C ALA A 115 6.01 -10.55 -2.74
N ALA A 116 5.15 -11.53 -2.40
CA ALA A 116 4.96 -11.97 -1.02
C ALA A 116 6.26 -12.57 -0.43
N GLN A 117 6.96 -13.39 -1.22
CA GLN A 117 8.25 -13.99 -0.79
C GLN A 117 9.31 -12.91 -0.58
N ASN A 118 9.37 -11.93 -1.49
CA ASN A 118 10.32 -10.82 -1.40
C ASN A 118 10.07 -9.95 -0.15
N ILE A 119 8.81 -9.77 0.25
CA ILE A 119 8.47 -9.03 1.48
C ILE A 119 9.07 -9.74 2.72
N ILE A 120 8.99 -11.07 2.77
CA ILE A 120 9.52 -11.85 3.91
C ILE A 120 11.04 -11.82 3.95
N SER A 121 11.69 -12.02 2.79
CA SER A 121 13.14 -12.17 2.70
C SER A 121 13.87 -10.83 2.59
N GLY A 122 13.17 -9.79 2.16
CA GLY A 122 13.75 -8.47 1.87
C GLY A 122 13.96 -7.60 3.10
N LYS A 123 14.54 -6.45 2.86
CA LYS A 123 14.71 -5.42 3.89
C LYS A 123 13.93 -4.16 3.48
N PRO A 124 13.26 -3.52 4.42
CA PRO A 124 12.53 -2.30 4.11
C PRO A 124 13.44 -1.21 3.54
N LYS A 125 13.01 -0.61 2.44
CA LYS A 125 13.66 0.55 1.83
C LYS A 125 12.89 1.82 2.18
N LYS A 126 13.61 2.90 2.38
CA LYS A 126 13.01 4.22 2.62
C LYS A 126 12.50 4.79 1.30
N ILE A 127 11.30 5.32 1.31
CA ILE A 127 10.74 6.02 0.16
C ILE A 127 10.26 7.40 0.57
N ASP A 128 10.32 8.34 -0.36
CA ASP A 128 9.78 9.68 -0.18
C ASP A 128 8.30 9.70 -0.53
N ILE A 129 7.51 10.36 0.30
CA ILE A 129 6.08 10.56 0.06
C ILE A 129 5.86 12.06 -0.17
N GLY A 130 5.18 12.40 -1.25
CA GLY A 130 4.77 13.76 -1.52
C GLY A 130 3.48 14.10 -0.80
N LYS A 131 3.33 15.39 -0.42
CA LYS A 131 2.10 15.90 0.17
C LYS A 131 1.65 17.13 -0.63
N PHE A 132 0.36 17.19 -0.93
CA PHE A 132 -0.25 18.36 -1.56
C PHE A 132 -1.60 18.61 -0.88
N GLY A 133 -1.70 19.70 -0.14
CA GLY A 133 -2.85 19.93 0.74
C GLY A 133 -2.96 18.80 1.76
N ASP A 134 -4.12 18.16 1.82
CA ASP A 134 -4.37 17.04 2.74
C ASP A 134 -4.23 15.66 2.06
N GLN A 135 -3.70 15.64 0.83
CA GLN A 135 -3.52 14.41 0.06
C GLN A 135 -2.05 13.98 0.07
N TYR A 136 -1.82 12.69 0.24
CA TYR A 136 -0.49 12.09 0.13
C TYR A 136 -0.40 11.28 -1.15
N PHE A 137 0.79 11.22 -1.74
CA PHE A 137 1.01 10.45 -2.97
C PHE A 137 2.41 9.84 -2.96
N SER A 138 2.49 8.60 -3.43
CA SER A 138 3.72 7.82 -3.43
C SER A 138 4.41 7.76 -4.78
N TYR A 139 3.74 8.23 -5.86
CA TYR A 139 4.27 8.05 -7.22
C TYR A 139 4.23 9.32 -8.05
N VAL A 140 3.04 9.87 -8.36
CA VAL A 140 2.88 10.99 -9.30
C VAL A 140 1.94 12.05 -8.74
N ALA A 141 2.37 13.31 -8.85
CA ALA A 141 1.49 14.47 -8.78
C ALA A 141 1.62 15.22 -10.11
N ALA A 142 0.52 15.35 -10.87
CA ALA A 142 0.51 16.02 -12.17
C ALA A 142 -0.15 17.39 -12.05
N PHE A 143 0.54 18.41 -12.59
CA PHE A 143 0.08 19.80 -12.57
C PHE A 143 0.06 20.37 -13.98
N GLY A 144 -0.82 21.32 -14.21
CA GLY A 144 -0.86 22.09 -15.44
C GLY A 144 -1.67 21.47 -16.58
N ALA A 145 -1.28 21.76 -17.82
CA ALA A 145 -2.09 21.49 -19.00
C ALA A 145 -2.39 20.00 -19.25
N PHE A 146 -1.53 19.12 -18.79
CA PHE A 146 -1.69 17.67 -19.01
C PHE A 146 -2.36 16.94 -17.84
N SER A 147 -2.65 17.62 -16.75
CA SER A 147 -3.26 16.99 -15.59
C SER A 147 -4.67 16.44 -15.85
N TRP A 148 -5.41 17.08 -16.78
CA TRP A 148 -6.77 16.63 -17.13
C TRP A 148 -6.77 15.26 -17.82
N LEU A 149 -5.68 14.92 -18.52
CA LEU A 149 -5.59 13.64 -19.23
C LEU A 149 -5.45 12.45 -18.28
N SER A 150 -4.83 12.66 -17.12
CA SER A 150 -4.65 11.62 -16.10
C SER A 150 -5.85 11.46 -15.18
N TYR A 151 -6.77 12.43 -15.12
CA TYR A 151 -7.82 12.51 -14.12
C TYR A 151 -9.25 12.47 -14.66
N THR A 152 -9.48 11.80 -15.75
CA THR A 152 -10.86 11.59 -16.24
C THR A 152 -11.69 10.74 -15.27
N THR A 153 -11.08 10.27 -14.23
CA THR A 153 -11.75 9.46 -13.20
C THR A 153 -11.67 10.01 -11.78
N UNK A 154 -11.18 11.20 -11.60
CA UNK A 154 -11.23 11.65 -10.30
C UNK A 154 -11.25 13.11 -10.21
N UNK A 155 -11.97 13.42 -10.02
CA UNK A 155 -12.19 14.64 -9.92
C UNK A 155 -11.09 15.46 -9.63
N UNK A 156 -10.75 15.63 -10.27
CA UNK A 156 -10.07 16.32 -10.21
C UNK A 156 -9.80 17.28 -9.62
N UNK A 157 -9.68 17.34 -8.83
CA UNK A 157 -9.52 18.17 -8.52
C UNK A 157 -8.64 18.81 -8.67
N UNK A 158 -8.39 18.84 -9.39
CA UNK A 158 -7.67 19.42 -9.47
C UNK A 158 -7.28 20.55 -9.32
N UNK A 159 -7.80 20.90 -9.22
CA UNK A 159 -7.40 21.75 -9.52
C UNK A 159 -6.77 22.71 -8.97
N UNK A 160 -6.73 22.90 -8.61
CA UNK A 160 -6.45 23.78 -8.50
C UNK A 160 -5.37 24.02 -8.05
N UNK A 161 -4.69 23.92 -8.53
CA UNK A 161 -4.04 24.18 -8.27
C UNK A 161 -3.61 25.14 -7.87
N UNK A 162 -3.95 25.36 -7.23
CA UNK A 162 -3.50 26.46 -6.82
C UNK A 162 -2.16 26.33 -6.50
N ALA A 163 -1.41 27.11 -6.64
CA ALA A 163 0.00 27.34 -6.46
C ALA A 163 0.56 27.05 -5.05
N ALA A 164 0.30 25.86 -4.52
CA ALA A 164 1.05 25.42 -3.33
C ALA A 164 2.22 24.53 -3.80
N GLU A 165 3.43 24.85 -3.41
CA GLU A 165 4.61 24.01 -3.70
C GLU A 165 4.44 22.66 -3.02
N PRO A 166 4.72 21.56 -3.73
CA PRO A 166 4.67 20.23 -3.10
C PRO A 166 5.73 20.16 -1.98
N GLN A 167 5.25 19.93 -0.78
CA GLN A 167 6.16 19.72 0.34
C GLN A 167 6.65 18.27 0.31
N LYS A 168 7.96 18.11 0.30
CA LYS A 168 8.59 16.80 0.50
C LYS A 168 8.31 16.36 1.94
N TYR A 169 7.49 15.37 2.08
CA TYR A 169 7.23 14.78 3.39
C TYR A 169 8.23 13.63 3.55
N ALA A 170 9.37 13.96 4.17
CA ALA A 170 10.42 12.97 4.40
C ALA A 170 10.04 12.08 5.58
N ARG A 171 9.13 11.13 5.35
CA ARG A 171 8.88 10.07 6.33
C ARG A 171 9.46 8.77 5.80
N THR A 172 10.26 8.15 6.63
CA THR A 172 10.91 6.89 6.32
C THR A 172 9.92 5.76 6.45
N PHE A 173 9.44 5.24 5.32
CA PHE A 173 8.70 3.99 5.29
C PHE A 173 9.64 2.88 4.83
N GLY A 174 9.65 1.77 5.57
CA GLY A 174 10.28 0.59 5.06
C GLY A 174 9.31 -0.13 4.13
N ILE A 175 9.56 -0.07 2.81
CA ILE A 175 8.85 -0.95 1.87
C ILE A 175 9.77 -2.11 1.57
N SER A 176 9.30 -3.33 1.90
CA SER A 176 9.97 -4.55 1.49
C SER A 176 9.59 -4.84 0.04
N ALA A 177 10.59 -4.86 -0.81
CA ALA A 177 10.49 -5.16 -2.22
C ALA A 177 11.26 -6.44 -2.52
#